data_51c154bf14e975f3bbe9dd29167b1c55
#
_entry.id   51c154bf14e975f3bbe9dd29167b1c55
#
_cell.length_a   1.000
_cell.length_b   1.000
_cell.length_c   1.000
_cell.angle_alpha   90.00
_cell.angle_beta   90.00
_cell.angle_gamma   90.00
#
_symmetry.space_group_name_H-M   'P 1'
#
loop_
_entity.id
_entity.type
_entity.pdbx_description
1 polymer ?
#
loop_
_entity_poly.entity_id
_entity_poly.type
_entity_poly.pdbx_seq_one_letter_code
_entity_poly.pdbx_strand_id
1 'polypeptide(L)'
;MIHPVLIVGAGGWGREVLAQMQGDPACGTQWYPVGFLDTRPQILDGLDCDLTIVGSPLAYQPQDEERFVCAIGDPHARQRYAQPLLEQGAQFIPILTGAFLSPRVHIGQGCFLCHRVQLSPNVWLDDFVNVQANTMLGHDVHVGDYAHIGAMAFVGGGARIGKHAIVHPHATILPGIHIGDAAVVGAGSVVVKDVPAGASVFGNPARVIYHKDS
;
A
#
# COMPACT_ATOMS: atom_id res chain seq x y z
N MET A 1 -14.56 -15.98 14.59
CA MET A 1 -13.87 -15.18 15.64
C MET A 1 -13.58 -13.82 15.05
N ILE A 2 -13.85 -12.72 15.74
CA ILE A 2 -13.53 -11.36 15.26
C ILE A 2 -12.15 -11.00 15.79
N HIS A 3 -11.24 -10.56 14.91
CA HIS A 3 -9.85 -10.33 15.29
C HIS A 3 -9.57 -8.87 15.66
N PRO A 4 -8.85 -8.59 16.76
CA PRO A 4 -8.29 -7.27 17.03
C PRO A 4 -7.20 -6.95 16.00
N VAL A 5 -7.23 -5.73 15.44
CA VAL A 5 -6.25 -5.29 14.44
C VAL A 5 -5.42 -4.13 14.97
N LEU A 6 -4.11 -4.28 14.89
CA LEU A 6 -3.14 -3.22 15.16
C LEU A 6 -2.68 -2.57 13.86
N ILE A 7 -2.65 -1.24 13.84
CA ILE A 7 -2.24 -0.44 12.69
C ILE A 7 -0.79 0.02 12.91
N VAL A 8 0.11 -0.44 12.05
CA VAL A 8 1.52 -0.03 12.08
C VAL A 8 1.68 1.31 11.37
N GLY A 9 2.01 2.35 12.13
CA GLY A 9 2.10 3.73 11.69
C GLY A 9 0.86 4.56 12.05
N ALA A 10 1.05 5.62 12.87
CA ALA A 10 0.00 6.52 13.35
C ALA A 10 0.09 7.93 12.74
N GLY A 11 0.88 8.13 11.70
CA GLY A 11 0.96 9.40 10.97
C GLY A 11 -0.33 9.74 10.23
N GLY A 12 -0.27 10.74 9.34
CA GLY A 12 -1.43 11.15 8.53
C GLY A 12 -2.06 9.98 7.79
N TRP A 13 -1.26 9.18 7.09
CA TRP A 13 -1.76 7.99 6.39
C TRP A 13 -2.35 6.93 7.35
N GLY A 14 -1.77 6.72 8.53
CA GLY A 14 -2.32 5.80 9.53
C GLY A 14 -3.72 6.18 9.99
N ARG A 15 -3.97 7.47 10.18
CA ARG A 15 -5.31 7.99 10.56
C ARG A 15 -6.32 7.87 9.40
N GLU A 16 -5.88 8.06 8.16
CA GLU A 16 -6.73 7.81 6.98
C GLU A 16 -7.07 6.33 6.85
N VAL A 17 -6.10 5.43 7.09
CA VAL A 17 -6.33 3.98 7.12
C VAL A 17 -7.35 3.63 8.19
N LEU A 18 -7.22 4.15 9.41
CA LEU A 18 -8.20 3.93 10.49
C LEU A 18 -9.61 4.36 10.05
N ALA A 19 -9.76 5.57 9.51
CA ALA A 19 -11.06 6.08 9.06
C ALA A 19 -11.68 5.19 7.95
N GLN A 20 -10.86 4.71 7.01
CA GLN A 20 -11.31 3.79 5.97
C GLN A 20 -11.69 2.42 6.55
N MET A 21 -10.93 1.89 7.50
CA MET A 21 -11.24 0.64 8.19
C MET A 21 -12.54 0.75 8.98
N GLN A 22 -12.77 1.84 9.70
CA GLN A 22 -14.02 2.06 10.45
C GLN A 22 -15.26 2.11 9.55
N GLY A 23 -15.11 2.58 8.32
CA GLY A 23 -16.17 2.59 7.30
C GLY A 23 -16.34 1.27 6.52
N ASP A 24 -15.47 0.29 6.72
CA ASP A 24 -15.52 -0.98 5.99
C ASP A 24 -16.58 -1.94 6.59
N PRO A 25 -17.41 -2.60 5.76
CA PRO A 25 -18.39 -3.58 6.25
C PRO A 25 -17.80 -4.77 7.03
N ALA A 26 -16.52 -5.07 6.87
CA ALA A 26 -15.83 -6.11 7.62
C ALA A 26 -15.50 -5.68 9.07
N CYS A 27 -15.49 -4.36 9.33
CA CYS A 27 -15.28 -3.82 10.67
C CYS A 27 -16.42 -4.25 11.62
N GLY A 28 -16.06 -4.76 12.77
CA GLY A 28 -17.03 -5.30 13.75
C GLY A 28 -17.59 -6.68 13.41
N THR A 29 -17.31 -7.24 12.24
CA THR A 29 -17.78 -8.57 11.82
C THR A 29 -16.64 -9.58 11.61
N GLN A 30 -15.55 -9.17 11.01
CA GLN A 30 -14.37 -9.99 10.78
C GLN A 30 -13.19 -9.53 11.64
N TRP A 31 -13.02 -8.24 11.81
CA TRP A 31 -11.96 -7.61 12.58
C TRP A 31 -12.41 -6.23 13.13
N TYR A 32 -11.64 -5.66 14.05
CA TYR A 32 -11.83 -4.30 14.57
C TYR A 32 -10.48 -3.69 14.96
N PRO A 33 -10.25 -2.38 14.69
CA PRO A 33 -9.01 -1.73 15.06
C PRO A 33 -8.96 -1.47 16.57
N VAL A 34 -7.79 -1.73 17.21
CA VAL A 34 -7.62 -1.62 18.67
C VAL A 34 -6.51 -0.66 19.08
N GLY A 35 -5.62 -0.25 18.18
CA GLY A 35 -4.51 0.65 18.51
C GLY A 35 -3.54 0.82 17.38
N PHE A 36 -2.58 1.72 17.60
CA PHE A 36 -1.47 1.93 16.68
C PHE A 36 -0.16 1.44 17.27
N LEU A 37 0.73 0.96 16.39
CA LEU A 37 2.15 0.78 16.67
C LEU A 37 2.94 1.88 15.96
N ASP A 38 3.62 2.75 16.71
CA ASP A 38 4.49 3.80 16.14
C ASP A 38 5.71 4.02 17.04
N THR A 39 6.85 4.37 16.45
CA THR A 39 8.07 4.69 17.18
C THR A 39 8.02 6.07 17.85
N ARG A 40 7.00 6.86 17.56
CA ARG A 40 6.80 8.22 18.06
C ARG A 40 5.56 8.23 18.99
N PRO A 41 5.72 8.01 20.29
CA PRO A 41 4.61 7.82 21.21
C PRO A 41 3.65 9.02 21.31
N GLN A 42 4.11 10.21 20.96
CA GLN A 42 3.35 11.47 21.04
C GLN A 42 2.80 11.95 19.69
N ILE A 43 2.87 11.12 18.62
CA ILE A 43 2.45 11.53 17.26
C ILE A 43 0.97 11.90 17.17
N LEU A 44 0.15 11.42 18.10
CA LEU A 44 -1.28 11.69 18.17
C LEU A 44 -1.65 12.83 19.16
N ASP A 45 -0.68 13.41 19.86
CA ASP A 45 -0.95 14.47 20.84
C ASP A 45 -1.61 15.68 20.16
N GLY A 46 -2.71 16.15 20.75
CA GLY A 46 -3.50 17.26 20.22
C GLY A 46 -4.36 16.93 18.98
N LEU A 47 -4.43 15.66 18.59
CA LEU A 47 -5.29 15.19 17.52
C LEU A 47 -6.50 14.44 18.11
N ASP A 48 -7.68 14.66 17.52
CA ASP A 48 -8.88 13.89 17.85
C ASP A 48 -8.77 12.52 17.14
N CYS A 49 -8.49 11.49 17.91
CA CYS A 49 -8.29 10.13 17.41
C CYS A 49 -8.79 9.11 18.44
N ASP A 50 -9.68 8.22 18.00
CA ASP A 50 -10.33 7.22 18.86
C ASP A 50 -9.36 6.17 19.42
N LEU A 51 -8.19 6.00 18.79
CA LEU A 51 -7.20 5.01 19.19
C LEU A 51 -5.90 5.67 19.66
N THR A 52 -5.16 4.94 20.49
CA THR A 52 -3.89 5.37 21.06
C THR A 52 -2.71 4.57 20.51
N ILE A 53 -1.48 5.05 20.78
CA ILE A 53 -0.27 4.27 20.56
C ILE A 53 -0.13 3.24 21.68
N VAL A 54 -0.12 1.95 21.31
CA VAL A 54 -0.01 0.84 22.26
C VAL A 54 1.39 0.23 22.31
N GLY A 55 2.29 0.66 21.43
CA GLY A 55 3.67 0.19 21.42
C GLY A 55 4.47 0.63 20.20
N SER A 56 5.71 0.18 20.14
CA SER A 56 6.59 0.37 18.98
C SER A 56 6.60 -0.89 18.11
N PRO A 57 6.48 -0.79 16.77
CA PRO A 57 6.53 -1.95 15.89
C PRO A 57 7.88 -2.69 15.94
N LEU A 58 8.93 -2.03 16.43
CA LEU A 58 10.27 -2.64 16.56
C LEU A 58 10.45 -3.49 17.82
N ALA A 59 9.52 -3.40 18.79
CA ALA A 59 9.63 -4.09 20.07
C ALA A 59 8.32 -4.77 20.50
N TYR A 60 7.28 -4.67 19.69
CA TYR A 60 5.98 -5.27 19.99
C TYR A 60 6.06 -6.80 19.87
N GLN A 61 5.38 -7.49 20.77
CA GLN A 61 5.26 -8.96 20.80
C GLN A 61 3.86 -9.34 20.30
N PRO A 62 3.70 -9.81 19.05
CA PRO A 62 2.40 -10.20 18.51
C PRO A 62 1.74 -11.31 19.33
N GLN A 63 0.41 -11.21 19.51
CA GLN A 63 -0.40 -12.27 20.11
C GLN A 63 -1.11 -13.05 19.00
N ASP A 64 -1.43 -14.33 19.24
CA ASP A 64 -1.98 -15.25 18.22
C ASP A 64 -3.29 -14.77 17.60
N GLU A 65 -4.16 -14.11 18.39
CA GLU A 65 -5.44 -13.58 17.95
C GLU A 65 -5.33 -12.26 17.17
N GLU A 66 -4.23 -11.55 17.29
CA GLU A 66 -4.03 -10.25 16.66
C GLU A 66 -3.79 -10.34 15.16
N ARG A 67 -4.23 -9.31 14.47
CA ARG A 67 -3.93 -9.09 13.06
C ARG A 67 -3.32 -7.71 12.89
N PHE A 68 -2.61 -7.53 11.80
CA PHE A 68 -1.84 -6.31 11.56
C PHE A 68 -2.16 -5.72 10.20
N VAL A 69 -2.13 -4.39 10.13
CA VAL A 69 -2.20 -3.60 8.88
C VAL A 69 -1.05 -2.62 8.89
N CYS A 70 -0.32 -2.48 7.79
CA CYS A 70 0.79 -1.54 7.71
C CYS A 70 0.39 -0.25 6.99
N ALA A 71 0.21 0.83 7.74
CA ALA A 71 -0.22 2.14 7.28
C ALA A 71 0.97 3.11 7.13
N ILE A 72 1.99 2.69 6.40
CA ILE A 72 3.19 3.48 6.11
C ILE A 72 3.28 3.68 4.59
N GLY A 73 3.28 4.94 4.14
CA GLY A 73 3.28 5.29 2.72
C GLY A 73 4.59 4.93 2.01
N ASP A 74 5.74 5.25 2.63
CA ASP A 74 7.05 4.94 2.05
C ASP A 74 7.30 3.42 2.00
N PRO A 75 7.61 2.85 0.82
CA PRO A 75 7.79 1.41 0.65
C PRO A 75 8.89 0.80 1.52
N HIS A 76 10.04 1.46 1.62
CA HIS A 76 11.18 0.95 2.40
C HIS A 76 10.90 1.04 3.90
N ALA A 77 10.29 2.13 4.36
CA ALA A 77 9.85 2.25 5.76
C ALA A 77 8.76 1.23 6.09
N ARG A 78 7.82 0.96 5.15
CA ARG A 78 6.79 -0.08 5.31
C ARG A 78 7.42 -1.44 5.54
N GLN A 79 8.39 -1.84 4.72
CA GLN A 79 9.14 -3.08 4.91
C GLN A 79 9.88 -3.08 6.25
N ARG A 80 10.61 -2.03 6.57
CA ARG A 80 11.41 -1.92 7.80
C ARG A 80 10.59 -2.11 9.08
N TYR A 81 9.36 -1.62 9.09
CA TYR A 81 8.50 -1.73 10.28
C TYR A 81 7.60 -2.96 10.29
N ALA A 82 7.30 -3.56 9.13
CA ALA A 82 6.56 -4.82 9.07
C ALA A 82 7.46 -6.03 9.36
N GLN A 83 8.71 -6.01 8.90
CA GLN A 83 9.62 -7.14 8.96
C GLN A 83 9.84 -7.70 10.38
N PRO A 84 10.13 -6.90 11.44
CA PRO A 84 10.32 -7.43 12.79
C PRO A 84 9.08 -8.12 13.36
N LEU A 85 7.89 -7.67 12.99
CA LEU A 85 6.63 -8.30 13.39
C LEU A 85 6.42 -9.62 12.64
N LEU A 86 6.71 -9.66 11.33
CA LEU A 86 6.65 -10.89 10.53
C LEU A 86 7.58 -11.97 11.07
N GLU A 87 8.81 -11.61 11.45
CA GLU A 87 9.79 -12.53 12.03
C GLU A 87 9.33 -13.14 13.36
N GLN A 88 8.40 -12.48 14.04
CA GLN A 88 7.76 -12.96 15.26
C GLN A 88 6.41 -13.65 14.99
N GLY A 89 6.05 -13.89 13.71
CA GLY A 89 4.83 -14.62 13.35
C GLY A 89 3.57 -13.75 13.23
N ALA A 90 3.69 -12.42 13.22
CA ALA A 90 2.54 -11.54 13.03
C ALA A 90 1.82 -11.82 11.71
N GLN A 91 0.51 -11.85 11.75
CA GLN A 91 -0.33 -12.07 10.58
C GLN A 91 -0.85 -10.73 10.04
N PHE A 92 -0.29 -10.29 8.93
CA PHE A 92 -0.79 -9.11 8.21
C PHE A 92 -1.95 -9.48 7.31
N ILE A 93 -3.08 -8.78 7.44
CA ILE A 93 -4.28 -9.02 6.63
C ILE A 93 -4.40 -7.96 5.53
N PRO A 94 -4.94 -8.33 4.36
CA PRO A 94 -5.31 -7.36 3.35
C PRO A 94 -6.58 -6.61 3.78
N ILE A 95 -6.63 -5.29 3.52
CA ILE A 95 -7.81 -4.45 3.73
C ILE A 95 -8.27 -3.93 2.36
N LEU A 96 -9.54 -4.12 2.04
CA LEU A 96 -10.06 -3.92 0.68
C LEU A 96 -11.10 -2.79 0.57
N THR A 97 -11.32 -2.02 1.57
CA THR A 97 -12.23 -0.86 1.76
C THR A 97 -13.14 -0.50 0.57
N GLY A 98 -13.98 -1.45 0.11
CA GLY A 98 -14.91 -1.20 -1.00
C GLY A 98 -14.25 -1.12 -2.39
N ALA A 99 -13.12 -1.79 -2.59
CA ALA A 99 -12.52 -1.98 -3.90
C ALA A 99 -13.36 -2.93 -4.77
N PHE A 100 -13.41 -2.66 -6.07
CA PHE A 100 -14.01 -3.56 -7.05
C PHE A 100 -12.99 -4.54 -7.59
N LEU A 101 -13.23 -5.82 -7.35
CA LEU A 101 -12.34 -6.92 -7.75
C LEU A 101 -12.99 -7.75 -8.84
N SER A 102 -12.34 -7.84 -10.00
CA SER A 102 -12.71 -8.74 -11.08
C SER A 102 -12.30 -10.20 -10.77
N PRO A 103 -12.77 -11.19 -11.54
CA PRO A 103 -12.35 -12.58 -11.36
C PRO A 103 -10.84 -12.78 -11.47
N ARG A 104 -10.33 -13.76 -10.72
CA ARG A 104 -8.92 -14.20 -10.74
C ARG A 104 -7.91 -13.10 -10.33
N VAL A 105 -8.33 -12.15 -9.51
CA VAL A 105 -7.43 -11.22 -8.84
C VAL A 105 -6.72 -11.95 -7.70
N HIS A 106 -5.41 -11.79 -7.61
CA HIS A 106 -4.60 -12.21 -6.46
C HIS A 106 -4.19 -11.01 -5.63
N ILE A 107 -4.30 -11.13 -4.30
CA ILE A 107 -3.92 -10.06 -3.36
C ILE A 107 -3.09 -10.71 -2.26
N GLY A 108 -1.83 -10.28 -2.15
CA GLY A 108 -0.88 -10.71 -1.12
C GLY A 108 -1.23 -10.20 0.28
N GLN A 109 -0.54 -10.71 1.27
CA GLN A 109 -0.74 -10.28 2.66
C GLN A 109 -0.39 -8.80 2.84
N GLY A 110 -1.03 -8.15 3.82
CA GLY A 110 -0.72 -6.77 4.19
C GLY A 110 -1.01 -5.72 3.11
N CYS A 111 -1.64 -6.09 2.00
CA CYS A 111 -2.08 -5.14 0.98
C CYS A 111 -3.17 -4.21 1.52
N PHE A 112 -3.13 -2.93 1.13
CA PHE A 112 -4.18 -1.97 1.44
C PHE A 112 -4.74 -1.36 0.15
N LEU A 113 -6.02 -1.61 -0.11
CA LEU A 113 -6.76 -1.04 -1.24
C LEU A 113 -7.78 -0.03 -0.72
N CYS A 114 -7.59 1.23 -1.09
CA CYS A 114 -8.50 2.31 -0.75
C CYS A 114 -9.83 2.22 -1.50
N HIS A 115 -10.77 3.05 -1.08
CA HIS A 115 -12.09 3.16 -1.72
C HIS A 115 -12.00 3.36 -3.24
N ARG A 116 -12.89 2.68 -3.97
CA ARG A 116 -13.05 2.79 -5.43
C ARG A 116 -11.81 2.41 -6.22
N VAL A 117 -10.90 1.62 -5.65
CA VAL A 117 -9.87 0.94 -6.44
C VAL A 117 -10.56 -0.09 -7.34
N GLN A 118 -10.15 -0.16 -8.60
CA GLN A 118 -10.67 -1.13 -9.57
C GLN A 118 -9.54 -2.03 -10.04
N LEU A 119 -9.68 -3.33 -9.79
CA LEU A 119 -8.76 -4.35 -10.28
C LEU A 119 -9.44 -5.18 -11.36
N SER A 120 -8.93 -5.07 -12.60
CA SER A 120 -9.41 -5.85 -13.75
C SER A 120 -9.03 -7.34 -13.64
N PRO A 121 -9.52 -8.23 -14.52
CA PRO A 121 -9.21 -9.66 -14.42
C PRO A 121 -7.72 -9.97 -14.43
N ASN A 122 -7.34 -11.00 -13.67
CA ASN A 122 -5.97 -11.52 -13.55
C ASN A 122 -4.94 -10.53 -12.98
N VAL A 123 -5.36 -9.44 -12.33
CA VAL A 123 -4.42 -8.56 -11.61
C VAL A 123 -3.77 -9.35 -10.47
N TRP A 124 -2.47 -9.20 -10.33
CA TRP A 124 -1.68 -9.82 -9.29
C TRP A 124 -0.98 -8.75 -8.46
N LEU A 125 -1.29 -8.68 -7.18
CA LEU A 125 -0.60 -7.86 -6.19
C LEU A 125 0.22 -8.79 -5.28
N ASP A 126 1.52 -8.56 -5.21
CA ASP A 126 2.40 -9.22 -4.25
C ASP A 126 2.15 -8.66 -2.84
N ASP A 127 2.99 -8.96 -1.87
CA ASP A 127 2.80 -8.60 -0.47
C ASP A 127 2.98 -7.09 -0.21
N PHE A 128 2.20 -6.55 0.72
CA PHE A 128 2.30 -5.18 1.21
C PHE A 128 2.16 -4.09 0.14
N VAL A 129 1.44 -4.36 -0.94
CA VAL A 129 1.12 -3.35 -1.95
C VAL A 129 0.06 -2.38 -1.42
N ASN A 130 0.30 -1.07 -1.56
CA ASN A 130 -0.69 -0.03 -1.30
C ASN A 130 -1.25 0.52 -2.61
N VAL A 131 -2.56 0.49 -2.78
CA VAL A 131 -3.26 1.09 -3.92
C VAL A 131 -4.24 2.14 -3.40
N GLN A 132 -4.00 3.40 -3.77
CA GLN A 132 -4.81 4.51 -3.26
C GLN A 132 -6.10 4.73 -4.05
N ALA A 133 -6.98 5.57 -3.49
CA ALA A 133 -8.35 5.76 -3.94
C ALA A 133 -8.50 6.11 -5.43
N ASN A 134 -9.56 5.59 -6.04
CA ASN A 134 -9.94 5.82 -7.45
C ASN A 134 -8.87 5.38 -8.47
N THR A 135 -7.95 4.50 -8.09
CA THR A 135 -6.92 3.93 -8.99
C THR A 135 -7.49 2.75 -9.76
N MET A 136 -7.13 2.65 -11.03
CA MET A 136 -7.51 1.53 -11.89
C MET A 136 -6.28 0.76 -12.35
N LEU A 137 -6.27 -0.56 -12.12
CA LEU A 137 -5.30 -1.50 -12.68
C LEU A 137 -5.97 -2.33 -13.77
N GLY A 138 -5.44 -2.26 -14.99
CA GLY A 138 -5.89 -3.02 -16.15
C GLY A 138 -5.65 -4.53 -15.99
N HIS A 139 -6.21 -5.31 -16.92
CA HIS A 139 -6.07 -6.77 -16.91
C HIS A 139 -4.60 -7.21 -16.95
N ASP A 140 -4.28 -8.32 -16.30
CA ASP A 140 -2.95 -8.95 -16.31
C ASP A 140 -1.81 -8.06 -15.76
N VAL A 141 -2.14 -6.98 -15.01
CA VAL A 141 -1.15 -6.16 -14.31
C VAL A 141 -0.57 -6.94 -13.14
N HIS A 142 0.75 -6.87 -12.98
CA HIS A 142 1.46 -7.38 -11.82
C HIS A 142 2.15 -6.24 -11.06
N VAL A 143 1.95 -6.20 -9.75
CA VAL A 143 2.53 -5.19 -8.85
C VAL A 143 3.36 -5.91 -7.79
N GLY A 144 4.66 -5.63 -7.76
CA GLY A 144 5.64 -6.26 -6.85
C GLY A 144 5.55 -5.78 -5.41
N ASP A 145 6.20 -6.52 -4.53
CA ASP A 145 6.18 -6.32 -3.07
C ASP A 145 6.43 -4.86 -2.68
N TYR A 146 5.70 -4.40 -1.69
CA TYR A 146 5.82 -3.06 -1.11
C TYR A 146 5.61 -1.90 -2.09
N ALA A 147 5.23 -2.11 -3.34
CA ALA A 147 4.97 -1.01 -4.26
C ALA A 147 3.82 -0.12 -3.75
N HIS A 148 3.85 1.15 -4.15
CA HIS A 148 2.85 2.15 -3.80
C HIS A 148 2.26 2.75 -5.06
N ILE A 149 0.95 2.61 -5.25
CA ILE A 149 0.21 3.20 -6.37
C ILE A 149 -0.67 4.33 -5.83
N GLY A 150 -0.32 5.55 -6.19
CA GLY A 150 -0.98 6.78 -5.77
C GLY A 150 -2.41 6.92 -6.30
N ALA A 151 -3.16 7.80 -5.67
CA ALA A 151 -4.57 8.03 -6.01
C ALA A 151 -4.79 8.46 -7.46
N MET A 152 -5.91 8.01 -8.05
CA MET A 152 -6.30 8.35 -9.42
C MET A 152 -5.26 7.97 -10.48
N ALA A 153 -4.37 7.05 -10.20
CA ALA A 153 -3.46 6.51 -11.21
C ALA A 153 -4.18 5.52 -12.13
N PHE A 154 -3.72 5.45 -13.37
CA PHE A 154 -4.12 4.43 -14.32
C PHE A 154 -2.92 3.57 -14.70
N VAL A 155 -3.06 2.25 -14.56
CA VAL A 155 -2.04 1.29 -14.96
C VAL A 155 -2.65 0.40 -16.05
N GLY A 156 -2.13 0.54 -17.27
CA GLY A 156 -2.61 -0.17 -18.45
C GLY A 156 -2.40 -1.68 -18.39
N GLY A 157 -3.24 -2.43 -19.10
CA GLY A 157 -3.22 -3.90 -19.09
C GLY A 157 -1.85 -4.48 -19.43
N GLY A 158 -1.46 -5.57 -18.73
CA GLY A 158 -0.18 -6.25 -18.91
C GLY A 158 1.05 -5.49 -18.40
N ALA A 159 0.88 -4.31 -17.80
CA ALA A 159 2.01 -3.57 -17.23
C ALA A 159 2.56 -4.30 -15.97
N ARG A 160 3.84 -4.10 -15.70
CA ARG A 160 4.54 -4.65 -14.54
C ARG A 160 5.13 -3.53 -13.71
N ILE A 161 4.81 -3.50 -12.44
CA ILE A 161 5.33 -2.53 -11.46
C ILE A 161 6.27 -3.29 -10.53
N GLY A 162 7.53 -2.88 -10.46
CA GLY A 162 8.57 -3.53 -9.67
C GLY A 162 8.39 -3.34 -8.16
N LYS A 163 9.16 -4.09 -7.40
CA LYS A 163 9.19 -4.02 -5.92
C LYS A 163 9.59 -2.63 -5.46
N HIS A 164 8.97 -2.14 -4.39
CA HIS A 164 9.21 -0.81 -3.82
C HIS A 164 9.02 0.36 -4.80
N ALA A 165 8.50 0.13 -6.00
CA ALA A 165 8.22 1.21 -6.93
C ALA A 165 7.13 2.14 -6.39
N ILE A 166 7.25 3.42 -6.72
CA ILE A 166 6.27 4.45 -6.36
C ILE A 166 5.68 5.04 -7.64
N VAL A 167 4.38 4.91 -7.79
CA VAL A 167 3.61 5.61 -8.81
C VAL A 167 2.82 6.70 -8.11
N HIS A 168 3.16 7.96 -8.35
CA HIS A 168 2.51 9.10 -7.71
C HIS A 168 1.10 9.36 -8.28
N PRO A 169 0.27 10.15 -7.58
CA PRO A 169 -1.11 10.43 -7.99
C PRO A 169 -1.23 10.93 -9.44
N HIS A 170 -2.34 10.56 -10.09
CA HIS A 170 -2.67 10.93 -11.48
C HIS A 170 -1.68 10.46 -12.55
N ALA A 171 -0.73 9.59 -12.23
CA ALA A 171 0.16 9.03 -13.25
C ALA A 171 -0.60 8.04 -14.14
N THR A 172 -0.22 8.00 -15.41
CA THR A 172 -0.74 7.06 -16.41
C THR A 172 0.40 6.19 -16.92
N ILE A 173 0.30 4.88 -16.71
CA ILE A 173 1.23 3.89 -17.26
C ILE A 173 0.54 3.23 -18.46
N LEU A 174 1.13 3.30 -19.65
CA LEU A 174 0.55 2.65 -20.82
C LEU A 174 0.59 1.12 -20.74
N PRO A 175 -0.25 0.40 -21.50
CA PRO A 175 -0.27 -1.06 -21.50
C PRO A 175 1.10 -1.66 -21.82
N GLY A 176 1.43 -2.78 -21.14
CA GLY A 176 2.65 -3.55 -21.37
C GLY A 176 3.94 -2.91 -20.86
N ILE A 177 3.89 -1.72 -20.27
CA ILE A 177 5.06 -1.00 -19.76
C ILE A 177 5.60 -1.66 -18.48
N HIS A 178 6.91 -1.69 -18.37
CA HIS A 178 7.62 -2.17 -17.19
C HIS A 178 8.21 -1.00 -16.40
N ILE A 179 7.82 -0.88 -15.15
CA ILE A 179 8.40 0.04 -14.14
C ILE A 179 9.32 -0.80 -13.26
N GLY A 180 10.63 -0.52 -13.29
CA GLY A 180 11.64 -1.28 -12.55
C GLY A 180 11.53 -1.11 -11.03
N ASP A 181 12.24 -1.98 -10.29
CA ASP A 181 12.27 -1.98 -8.82
C ASP A 181 12.73 -0.62 -8.28
N ALA A 182 12.09 -0.15 -7.22
CA ALA A 182 12.36 1.14 -6.57
C ALA A 182 12.34 2.36 -7.52
N ALA A 183 11.77 2.22 -8.72
CA ALA A 183 11.56 3.36 -9.60
C ALA A 183 10.45 4.28 -9.10
N VAL A 184 10.55 5.57 -9.44
CA VAL A 184 9.58 6.58 -9.03
C VAL A 184 8.96 7.23 -10.28
N VAL A 185 7.64 7.12 -10.41
CA VAL A 185 6.87 7.82 -11.43
C VAL A 185 6.22 9.04 -10.81
N GLY A 186 6.60 10.24 -11.26
CA GLY A 186 6.11 11.52 -10.73
C GLY A 186 4.62 11.74 -10.99
N ALA A 187 4.01 12.59 -10.18
CA ALA A 187 2.59 12.90 -10.27
C ALA A 187 2.19 13.46 -11.66
N GLY A 188 1.06 13.01 -12.19
CA GLY A 188 0.55 13.43 -13.49
C GLY A 188 1.39 12.99 -14.71
N SER A 189 2.38 12.13 -14.51
CA SER A 189 3.23 11.65 -15.60
C SER A 189 2.52 10.66 -16.51
N VAL A 190 2.85 10.69 -17.83
CA VAL A 190 2.39 9.71 -18.80
C VAL A 190 3.60 8.87 -19.26
N VAL A 191 3.67 7.64 -18.76
CA VAL A 191 4.79 6.73 -19.04
C VAL A 191 4.48 5.90 -20.29
N VAL A 192 5.27 6.12 -21.32
CA VAL A 192 5.11 5.52 -22.67
C VAL A 192 6.25 4.56 -23.03
N LYS A 193 7.22 4.37 -22.13
CA LYS A 193 8.37 3.47 -22.28
C LYS A 193 8.74 2.90 -20.92
N ASP A 194 9.41 1.77 -20.91
CA ASP A 194 9.92 1.14 -19.69
C ASP A 194 10.80 2.10 -18.88
N VAL A 195 10.69 1.98 -17.57
CA VAL A 195 11.45 2.78 -16.60
C VAL A 195 12.45 1.87 -15.91
N PRO A 196 13.76 2.17 -15.97
CA PRO A 196 14.77 1.38 -15.28
C PRO A 196 14.59 1.36 -13.77
N ALA A 197 15.08 0.30 -13.11
CA ALA A 197 15.11 0.22 -11.65
C ALA A 197 15.85 1.43 -11.04
N GLY A 198 15.34 1.98 -9.94
CA GLY A 198 15.90 3.14 -9.25
C GLY A 198 15.80 4.48 -9.99
N ALA A 199 15.23 4.50 -11.20
CA ALA A 199 15.06 5.74 -11.95
C ALA A 199 13.83 6.52 -11.46
N SER A 200 13.92 7.85 -11.50
CA SER A 200 12.76 8.75 -11.34
C SER A 200 12.40 9.35 -12.68
N VAL A 201 11.12 9.26 -13.06
CA VAL A 201 10.60 9.82 -14.30
C VAL A 201 9.49 10.83 -14.01
N PHE A 202 9.40 11.87 -14.87
CA PHE A 202 8.38 12.91 -14.75
C PHE A 202 8.00 13.47 -16.14
N GLY A 203 6.76 13.93 -16.26
CA GLY A 203 6.24 14.67 -17.41
C GLY A 203 5.32 13.87 -18.33
N ASN A 204 4.86 14.53 -19.40
CA ASN A 204 4.02 13.95 -20.47
C ASN A 204 4.60 14.31 -21.84
N PRO A 205 5.22 13.34 -22.56
CA PRO A 205 5.56 11.99 -22.10
C PRO A 205 6.67 12.01 -21.02
N ALA A 206 6.64 11.05 -20.10
CA ALA A 206 7.60 10.96 -19.01
C ALA A 206 9.04 10.77 -19.50
N ARG A 207 9.98 11.44 -18.83
CA ARG A 207 11.43 11.34 -19.07
C ARG A 207 12.15 11.09 -17.76
N VAL A 208 13.26 10.38 -17.82
CA VAL A 208 14.15 10.20 -16.67
C VAL A 208 14.70 11.57 -16.24
N ILE A 209 14.45 11.94 -14.99
CA ILE A 209 14.97 13.17 -14.36
C ILE A 209 16.06 12.89 -13.34
N TYR A 210 16.10 11.66 -12.83
CA TYR A 210 17.09 11.20 -11.88
C TYR A 210 17.27 9.68 -12.01
N HIS A 211 18.49 9.20 -11.83
CA HIS A 211 18.80 7.78 -11.71
C HIS A 211 19.73 7.61 -10.51
N LYS A 212 19.36 6.73 -9.60
CA LYS A 212 20.25 6.35 -8.51
C LYS A 212 21.28 5.41 -9.13
N ASP A 213 22.53 5.85 -9.24
CA ASP A 213 23.62 5.01 -9.70
C ASP A 213 23.68 3.77 -8.82
N SER A 214 23.73 2.62 -9.48
CA SER A 214 23.78 1.30 -8.88
C SER A 214 25.13 1.03 -8.22
#